data_293fcc78e7183e5b2e1fb01a1990fb48
#
_entry.id   293fcc78e7183e5b2e1fb01a1990fb48
#
_cell.length_a   1.000
_cell.length_b   1.000
_cell.length_c   1.000
_cell.angle_alpha   90.00
_cell.angle_beta   90.00
_cell.angle_gamma   90.00
#
_symmetry.space_group_name_H-M   'P 1'
#
loop_
_entity.id
_entity.type
_entity.pdbx_description
1 polymer ?
#
loop_
_entity_poly.entity_id
_entity_poly.type
_entity_poly.pdbx_seq_one_letter_code
_entity_poly.pdbx_strand_id
1 'polypeptide(L)'
;RTSHTSWYNETLGTATRGTRKEFPAVAVIVVETTQVTIYDGDDPDLSMWMVFNQTGGSDGQNRILNRHMGNLKSVSMLNGNLTIFGNSTSSADRGGGVWINFISEFGYAFGTNDSQGENIYGTLLHNIAQRNTILGTDLYGDKVQRYQLVDNSQCNDVAMTVLPNAPIDSATGLPIPTIAVATNSGVSVIKDDGSVINATGSGVYAFSKAITITEENYLWWLGDSYLTNDVLRDSWVVSLDNFPSSDFTWNSSTDNMSAGSYYAITTNG
;
A
#
# COMPACT_ATOMS: atom_id res chain seq x y z
N ARG A 1 12.99 20.19 2.09
CA ARG A 1 13.94 20.52 1.00
C ARG A 1 14.20 19.27 0.17
N THR A 2 13.93 19.30 -1.13
CA THR A 2 14.00 18.13 -2.03
C THR A 2 15.29 18.10 -2.87
N SER A 3 16.12 19.15 -2.82
CA SER A 3 17.30 19.30 -3.69
C SER A 3 18.37 18.20 -3.52
N HIS A 4 18.30 17.42 -2.44
CA HIS A 4 19.23 16.31 -2.18
C HIS A 4 18.73 14.97 -2.74
N THR A 5 17.46 14.89 -3.14
CA THR A 5 16.87 13.63 -3.65
C THR A 5 17.32 13.35 -5.09
N SER A 6 17.37 12.08 -5.42
CA SER A 6 17.77 11.64 -6.75
C SER A 6 16.78 12.09 -7.82
N TRP A 7 15.48 11.94 -7.55
CA TRP A 7 14.42 12.30 -8.49
C TRP A 7 14.36 13.82 -8.78
N TYR A 8 14.77 14.67 -7.82
CA TYR A 8 14.87 16.10 -8.06
C TYR A 8 15.99 16.46 -9.03
N ASN A 9 17.03 15.63 -9.08
CA ASN A 9 18.20 15.81 -9.95
C ASN A 9 18.13 14.95 -11.23
N GLU A 10 17.02 14.26 -11.46
CA GLU A 10 16.77 13.45 -12.64
C GLU A 10 16.63 14.32 -13.89
N THR A 11 16.99 13.76 -15.06
CA THR A 11 16.79 14.43 -16.35
C THR A 11 15.29 14.56 -16.65
N LEU A 12 14.86 15.81 -16.86
CA LEU A 12 13.46 16.13 -17.15
C LEU A 12 13.11 15.91 -18.63
N GLY A 13 11.80 15.82 -18.92
CA GLY A 13 11.28 15.69 -20.29
C GLY A 13 11.57 14.33 -20.94
N THR A 14 11.66 13.27 -20.15
CA THR A 14 11.82 11.89 -20.64
C THR A 14 10.49 11.16 -20.69
N ALA A 15 10.47 9.95 -21.23
CA ALA A 15 9.26 9.10 -21.26
C ALA A 15 8.72 8.75 -19.85
N THR A 16 9.53 8.88 -18.80
CA THR A 16 9.17 8.51 -17.43
C THR A 16 9.31 9.65 -16.41
N ARG A 17 9.72 10.83 -16.87
CA ARG A 17 9.90 12.03 -16.05
C ARG A 17 9.46 13.26 -16.82
N GLY A 18 8.45 13.94 -16.32
CA GLY A 18 7.92 15.19 -16.89
C GLY A 18 8.88 16.37 -16.80
N THR A 19 8.40 17.53 -17.18
CA THR A 19 9.19 18.77 -17.23
C THR A 19 9.22 19.54 -15.90
N ARG A 20 8.25 19.28 -15.01
CA ARG A 20 8.22 19.90 -13.67
C ARG A 20 9.22 19.21 -12.75
N LYS A 21 10.08 20.01 -12.17
CA LYS A 21 11.12 19.53 -11.24
C LYS A 21 10.59 19.29 -9.85
N GLU A 22 9.78 20.22 -9.35
CA GLU A 22 9.23 20.22 -8.00
C GLU A 22 8.15 19.17 -7.84
N PHE A 23 7.92 18.74 -6.60
CA PHE A 23 6.81 17.88 -6.25
C PHE A 23 5.48 18.64 -6.45
N PRO A 24 4.47 18.07 -7.14
CA PRO A 24 3.18 18.71 -7.29
C PRO A 24 2.45 18.81 -5.94
N ALA A 25 1.79 19.95 -5.67
CA ALA A 25 0.99 20.09 -4.45
C ALA A 25 -0.26 19.23 -4.50
N VAL A 26 -0.81 19.04 -5.70
CA VAL A 26 -1.89 18.11 -6.00
C VAL A 26 -1.37 17.09 -7.02
N ALA A 27 -1.47 15.81 -6.70
CA ALA A 27 -1.11 14.73 -7.61
C ALA A 27 -2.35 13.93 -8.03
N VAL A 28 -2.48 13.68 -9.34
CA VAL A 28 -3.43 12.69 -9.85
C VAL A 28 -2.65 11.42 -10.16
N ILE A 29 -3.01 10.31 -9.52
CA ILE A 29 -2.27 9.06 -9.64
C ILE A 29 -3.14 8.02 -10.35
N VAL A 30 -2.63 7.48 -11.45
CA VAL A 30 -3.29 6.44 -12.23
C VAL A 30 -2.53 5.14 -12.09
N VAL A 31 -3.25 4.10 -11.67
CA VAL A 31 -2.73 2.74 -11.55
C VAL A 31 -3.22 1.93 -12.73
N GLU A 32 -2.29 1.38 -13.49
CA GLU A 32 -2.53 0.40 -14.54
C GLU A 32 -1.95 -0.95 -14.11
N THR A 33 -2.26 -2.00 -14.82
CA THR A 33 -1.83 -3.38 -14.46
C THR A 33 -0.33 -3.51 -14.16
N THR A 34 0.51 -2.76 -14.86
CA THR A 34 1.98 -2.86 -14.76
C THR A 34 2.68 -1.49 -14.64
N GLN A 35 1.91 -0.44 -14.39
CA GLN A 35 2.44 0.92 -14.38
C GLN A 35 1.67 1.77 -13.38
N VAL A 36 2.37 2.71 -12.75
CA VAL A 36 1.76 3.82 -12.03
C VAL A 36 2.27 5.12 -12.63
N THR A 37 1.34 5.99 -13.01
CA THR A 37 1.65 7.33 -13.53
C THR A 37 1.15 8.39 -12.57
N ILE A 38 2.04 9.29 -12.18
CA ILE A 38 1.71 10.47 -11.38
C ILE A 38 1.67 11.67 -12.32
N TYR A 39 0.54 12.34 -12.34
CA TYR A 39 0.30 13.56 -13.08
C TYR A 39 0.34 14.77 -12.15
N ASP A 40 0.78 15.90 -12.69
CA ASP A 40 0.76 17.20 -12.01
C ASP A 40 -0.68 17.73 -11.97
N GLY A 41 -1.32 17.66 -10.81
CA GLY A 41 -2.67 18.18 -10.62
C GLY A 41 -2.73 19.70 -10.46
N ASP A 42 -1.58 20.38 -10.32
CA ASP A 42 -1.50 21.83 -10.33
C ASP A 42 -1.50 22.39 -11.78
N ASP A 43 -1.21 21.52 -12.76
CA ASP A 43 -1.23 21.83 -14.18
C ASP A 43 -2.64 21.52 -14.76
N PRO A 44 -3.36 22.50 -15.36
CA PRO A 44 -4.65 22.25 -16.00
C PRO A 44 -4.63 21.18 -17.10
N ASP A 45 -3.49 21.00 -17.75
CA ASP A 45 -3.28 19.99 -18.79
C ASP A 45 -2.95 18.60 -18.21
N LEU A 46 -2.86 18.48 -16.90
CA LEU A 46 -2.47 17.24 -16.20
C LEU A 46 -1.21 16.60 -16.78
N SER A 47 -0.17 17.41 -16.96
CA SER A 47 1.10 16.93 -17.50
C SER A 47 1.68 15.80 -16.64
N MET A 48 2.22 14.76 -17.27
CA MET A 48 2.87 13.66 -16.58
C MET A 48 4.06 14.19 -15.77
N TRP A 49 4.08 13.86 -14.47
CA TRP A 49 5.18 14.22 -13.58
C TRP A 49 6.18 13.07 -13.42
N MET A 50 5.69 11.84 -13.16
CA MET A 50 6.57 10.68 -12.93
C MET A 50 5.87 9.36 -13.26
N VAL A 51 6.63 8.41 -13.81
CA VAL A 51 6.16 7.06 -14.12
C VAL A 51 6.98 6.01 -13.39
N PHE A 52 6.29 5.04 -12.81
CA PHE A 52 6.86 3.81 -12.26
C PHE A 52 6.42 2.62 -13.12
N ASN A 53 7.36 1.90 -13.69
CA ASN A 53 7.10 0.75 -14.53
C ASN A 53 7.44 -0.56 -13.81
N GLN A 54 6.53 -1.52 -13.88
CA GLN A 54 6.76 -2.89 -13.41
C GLN A 54 7.44 -3.77 -14.50
N THR A 55 7.33 -3.39 -15.77
CA THR A 55 7.69 -4.22 -16.89
C THR A 55 9.18 -4.54 -17.03
N GLY A 56 9.49 -5.80 -17.35
CA GLY A 56 10.71 -6.30 -17.95
C GLY A 56 11.62 -7.11 -17.05
N GLY A 57 11.83 -8.35 -17.40
CA GLY A 57 12.84 -9.27 -16.87
C GLY A 57 12.24 -10.59 -16.45
N SER A 58 12.79 -11.68 -16.99
CA SER A 58 12.39 -13.05 -16.71
C SER A 58 12.79 -13.53 -15.29
N ASP A 59 13.64 -12.84 -14.58
CA ASP A 59 14.36 -13.39 -13.43
C ASP A 59 14.45 -12.42 -12.26
N GLY A 60 13.30 -12.17 -11.56
CA GLY A 60 13.34 -11.55 -10.24
C GLY A 60 14.11 -10.21 -10.14
N GLN A 61 14.21 -9.49 -11.25
CA GLN A 61 15.07 -8.32 -11.33
C GLN A 61 14.43 -7.14 -10.62
N ASN A 62 15.13 -6.66 -9.67
CA ASN A 62 14.76 -5.71 -8.65
C ASN A 62 14.50 -4.32 -9.22
N ARG A 63 13.26 -3.98 -9.42
CA ARG A 63 12.75 -2.61 -9.59
C ARG A 63 11.95 -2.25 -8.36
N ILE A 64 11.70 -0.98 -8.15
CA ILE A 64 10.78 -0.56 -7.08
C ILE A 64 9.44 -1.30 -7.25
N LEU A 65 8.87 -1.30 -8.46
CA LEU A 65 7.73 -2.16 -8.77
C LEU A 65 8.23 -3.50 -9.32
N ASN A 66 8.33 -4.47 -8.44
CA ASN A 66 8.73 -5.82 -8.78
C ASN A 66 7.58 -6.57 -9.47
N ARG A 67 7.88 -7.39 -10.49
CA ARG A 67 6.89 -8.25 -11.17
C ARG A 67 6.14 -9.19 -10.21
N HIS A 68 6.78 -9.59 -9.10
CA HIS A 68 6.16 -10.46 -8.11
C HIS A 68 4.97 -9.82 -7.37
N MET A 69 4.81 -8.50 -7.46
CA MET A 69 3.61 -7.82 -6.96
C MET A 69 2.34 -8.23 -7.74
N GLY A 70 2.49 -8.94 -8.87
CA GLY A 70 1.36 -9.27 -9.73
C GLY A 70 0.75 -8.04 -10.40
N ASN A 71 -0.53 -8.06 -10.68
CA ASN A 71 -1.24 -6.92 -11.24
C ASN A 71 -1.36 -5.81 -10.20
N LEU A 72 -0.86 -4.62 -10.50
CA LEU A 72 -1.05 -3.46 -9.63
C LEU A 72 -2.54 -3.13 -9.51
N LYS A 73 -3.00 -2.83 -8.32
CA LYS A 73 -4.42 -2.68 -7.98
C LYS A 73 -4.77 -1.36 -7.32
N SER A 74 -3.97 -0.95 -6.36
CA SER A 74 -4.30 0.21 -5.56
C SER A 74 -3.06 1.01 -5.22
N VAL A 75 -3.28 2.31 -5.03
CA VAL A 75 -2.26 3.28 -4.66
C VAL A 75 -2.86 4.28 -3.69
N SER A 76 -2.07 4.69 -2.72
CA SER A 76 -2.39 5.83 -1.87
C SER A 76 -1.14 6.68 -1.66
N MET A 77 -1.32 7.98 -1.52
CA MET A 77 -0.20 8.92 -1.32
C MET A 77 -0.57 9.99 -0.32
N LEU A 78 0.27 10.17 0.68
CA LEU A 78 0.08 11.19 1.71
C LEU A 78 1.43 11.61 2.31
N ASN A 79 1.61 12.91 2.52
CA ASN A 79 2.80 13.48 3.16
C ASN A 79 4.14 12.98 2.57
N GLY A 80 4.21 12.88 1.23
CA GLY A 80 5.42 12.41 0.55
C GLY A 80 5.66 10.90 0.66
N ASN A 81 4.71 10.15 1.19
CA ASN A 81 4.72 8.69 1.24
C ASN A 81 3.76 8.14 0.18
N LEU A 82 4.24 7.22 -0.64
CA LEU A 82 3.50 6.54 -1.69
C LEU A 82 3.45 5.05 -1.40
N THR A 83 2.27 4.48 -1.36
CA THR A 83 2.07 3.03 -1.31
C THR A 83 1.45 2.54 -2.60
N ILE A 84 1.98 1.43 -3.11
CA ILE A 84 1.46 0.76 -4.31
C ILE A 84 1.34 -0.72 -3.97
N PHE A 85 0.15 -1.28 -4.17
CA PHE A 85 -0.12 -2.69 -3.92
C PHE A 85 -0.62 -3.40 -5.16
N GLY A 86 -0.30 -4.67 -5.26
CA GLY A 86 -0.71 -5.55 -6.33
C GLY A 86 -1.23 -6.89 -5.82
N ASN A 87 -1.90 -7.59 -6.72
CA ASN A 87 -2.54 -8.87 -6.46
C ASN A 87 -2.12 -9.85 -7.53
N SER A 88 -1.63 -11.01 -7.14
CA SER A 88 -1.29 -12.08 -8.06
C SER A 88 -2.26 -13.24 -7.96
N THR A 89 -2.70 -13.73 -9.10
CA THR A 89 -3.48 -14.97 -9.23
C THR A 89 -2.62 -16.17 -9.59
N SER A 90 -1.31 -15.93 -9.80
CA SER A 90 -0.35 -16.98 -10.18
C SER A 90 0.42 -17.44 -8.96
N SER A 91 0.67 -18.74 -8.85
CA SER A 91 1.55 -19.30 -7.82
C SER A 91 3.03 -18.88 -7.98
N ALA A 92 3.40 -18.35 -9.13
CA ALA A 92 4.74 -17.84 -9.43
C ALA A 92 4.90 -16.35 -9.11
N ASP A 93 3.81 -15.58 -9.24
CA ASP A 93 3.75 -14.16 -8.91
C ASP A 93 2.91 -14.03 -7.64
N ARG A 94 3.45 -13.49 -6.59
CA ARG A 94 2.92 -13.70 -5.24
C ARG A 94 2.19 -12.50 -4.64
N GLY A 95 2.01 -11.42 -5.42
CA GLY A 95 1.40 -10.20 -4.93
C GLY A 95 2.32 -9.44 -3.97
N GLY A 96 1.77 -8.44 -3.32
CA GLY A 96 2.49 -7.60 -2.38
C GLY A 96 2.43 -6.13 -2.74
N GLY A 97 3.32 -5.35 -2.15
CA GLY A 97 3.33 -3.92 -2.35
C GLY A 97 4.66 -3.27 -2.00
N VAL A 98 4.69 -1.98 -2.18
CA VAL A 98 5.80 -1.13 -1.75
C VAL A 98 5.25 0.10 -1.04
N TRP A 99 5.98 0.57 -0.06
CA TRP A 99 5.82 1.88 0.56
C TRP A 99 7.10 2.67 0.32
N ILE A 100 7.01 3.84 -0.26
CA ILE A 100 8.14 4.68 -0.67
C ILE A 100 7.98 6.06 -0.02
N ASN A 101 9.05 6.56 0.59
CA ASN A 101 9.12 7.95 1.03
C ASN A 101 9.95 8.76 0.02
N PHE A 102 9.36 9.77 -0.59
CA PHE A 102 9.99 10.58 -1.64
C PHE A 102 11.14 11.48 -1.14
N ILE A 103 11.21 11.72 0.15
CA ILE A 103 12.21 12.64 0.71
C ILE A 103 13.43 11.87 1.22
N SER A 104 13.22 10.80 1.98
CA SER A 104 14.31 9.93 2.44
C SER A 104 14.79 8.97 1.37
N GLU A 105 14.00 8.77 0.31
CA GLU A 105 14.18 7.74 -0.74
C GLU A 105 14.30 6.31 -0.19
N PHE A 106 13.85 6.11 1.05
CA PHE A 106 13.68 4.77 1.62
C PHE A 106 12.31 4.21 1.27
N GLY A 107 12.25 2.91 1.15
CA GLY A 107 11.01 2.20 0.96
C GLY A 107 11.02 0.86 1.68
N TYR A 108 9.85 0.27 1.78
CA TYR A 108 9.64 -1.08 2.27
C TYR A 108 8.92 -1.88 1.19
N ALA A 109 9.41 -3.10 0.94
CA ALA A 109 8.68 -4.07 0.16
C ALA A 109 7.88 -4.98 1.10
N PHE A 110 6.64 -5.17 0.75
CA PHE A 110 5.74 -6.16 1.34
C PHE A 110 5.57 -7.24 0.29
N GLY A 111 6.03 -8.43 0.54
CA GLY A 111 5.92 -9.49 -0.46
C GLY A 111 5.87 -10.85 0.18
N THR A 112 5.36 -11.79 -0.56
CA THR A 112 5.44 -13.18 -0.20
C THR A 112 6.69 -13.80 -0.80
N ASN A 113 7.12 -14.86 -0.17
CA ASN A 113 8.21 -15.76 -0.44
C ASN A 113 8.83 -15.68 -1.83
N ASP A 114 10.14 -15.70 -1.88
CA ASP A 114 10.88 -16.01 -3.10
C ASP A 114 10.60 -17.46 -3.57
N SER A 115 11.21 -17.86 -4.68
CA SER A 115 11.09 -19.22 -5.22
C SER A 115 11.57 -20.32 -4.28
N GLN A 116 12.16 -19.96 -3.13
CA GLN A 116 12.68 -20.84 -2.09
C GLN A 116 11.78 -20.87 -0.84
N GLY A 117 10.68 -20.15 -0.84
CA GLY A 117 9.72 -20.10 0.27
C GLY A 117 10.04 -19.05 1.33
N GLU A 118 11.01 -18.18 1.10
CA GLU A 118 11.36 -17.10 2.02
C GLU A 118 10.52 -15.84 1.75
N ASN A 119 10.02 -15.23 2.82
CA ASN A 119 9.28 -13.98 2.73
C ASN A 119 10.19 -12.84 2.27
N ILE A 120 9.81 -12.18 1.18
CA ILE A 120 10.53 -11.00 0.69
C ILE A 120 9.97 -9.79 1.44
N TYR A 121 10.52 -9.57 2.63
CA TYR A 121 10.35 -8.32 3.35
C TYR A 121 11.70 -7.61 3.32
N GLY A 122 11.71 -6.34 3.04
CA GLY A 122 12.99 -5.65 3.09
C GLY A 122 12.87 -4.15 2.95
N THR A 123 13.87 -3.49 3.47
CA THR A 123 14.10 -2.09 3.21
C THR A 123 14.60 -1.97 1.78
N LEU A 124 13.87 -1.23 0.96
CA LEU A 124 14.35 -0.82 -0.35
C LEU A 124 15.28 0.36 -0.16
N LEU A 125 16.55 0.14 -0.38
CA LEU A 125 17.53 1.23 -0.49
C LEU A 125 17.52 1.70 -1.94
N HIS A 126 16.70 2.70 -2.25
CA HIS A 126 16.57 3.14 -3.62
C HIS A 126 16.69 4.63 -3.79
N ASN A 127 17.38 4.91 -4.82
CA ASN A 127 17.38 6.12 -5.58
C ASN A 127 16.13 6.10 -6.50
N ILE A 128 15.14 6.96 -6.24
CA ILE A 128 13.88 7.03 -6.99
C ILE A 128 14.11 7.33 -8.47
N ALA A 129 15.20 8.03 -8.83
CA ALA A 129 15.55 8.23 -10.23
C ALA A 129 15.84 6.90 -10.96
N GLN A 130 16.18 5.85 -10.25
CA GLN A 130 16.41 4.50 -10.78
C GLN A 130 15.19 3.59 -10.70
N ARG A 131 14.00 4.10 -10.35
CA ARG A 131 12.76 3.32 -10.13
C ARG A 131 12.39 2.36 -11.25
N ASN A 132 12.77 2.69 -12.48
CA ASN A 132 12.50 1.90 -13.68
C ASN A 132 13.72 1.09 -14.16
N THR A 133 14.84 1.15 -13.44
CA THR A 133 16.07 0.47 -13.80
C THR A 133 16.11 -0.91 -13.15
N ILE A 134 16.60 -1.89 -13.88
CA ILE A 134 16.91 -3.21 -13.35
C ILE A 134 18.21 -3.07 -12.55
N LEU A 135 18.12 -3.22 -11.25
CA LEU A 135 19.26 -3.24 -10.36
C LEU A 135 19.57 -4.71 -10.02
N GLY A 136 20.84 -5.09 -9.93
CA GLY A 136 21.26 -6.49 -9.68
C GLY A 136 20.67 -7.11 -8.40
N THR A 137 21.05 -8.31 -8.06
CA THR A 137 20.40 -9.22 -7.10
C THR A 137 20.30 -8.75 -5.64
N ASP A 138 20.88 -7.64 -5.23
CA ASP A 138 21.07 -7.28 -3.82
C ASP A 138 20.34 -5.99 -3.39
N LEU A 139 19.10 -5.83 -3.83
CA LEU A 139 18.30 -4.65 -3.42
C LEU A 139 17.66 -4.77 -2.04
N TYR A 140 17.56 -5.95 -1.55
CA TYR A 140 17.08 -6.18 -0.20
C TYR A 140 18.27 -6.07 0.75
N GLY A 141 18.52 -4.85 1.24
CA GLY A 141 19.25 -4.66 2.49
C GLY A 141 18.63 -5.57 3.55
N ASP A 142 19.18 -5.59 4.76
CA ASP A 142 18.75 -6.50 5.82
C ASP A 142 17.28 -6.91 5.70
N LYS A 143 17.03 -8.21 5.52
CA LYS A 143 15.69 -8.83 5.51
C LYS A 143 15.06 -8.65 6.91
N VAL A 144 14.65 -7.42 7.23
CA VAL A 144 14.00 -7.11 8.49
C VAL A 144 12.51 -7.26 8.29
N GLN A 145 11.93 -8.28 8.89
CA GLN A 145 10.48 -8.43 9.02
C GLN A 145 9.92 -7.27 9.87
N ARG A 146 9.71 -6.10 9.26
CA ARG A 146 9.13 -4.98 10.00
C ARG A 146 7.62 -4.96 9.94
N TYR A 147 7.03 -5.36 8.83
CA TYR A 147 5.60 -5.22 8.59
C TYR A 147 5.04 -6.51 8.02
N GLN A 148 4.50 -7.36 8.88
CA GLN A 148 3.85 -8.58 8.45
C GLN A 148 2.35 -8.32 8.30
N LEU A 149 1.89 -8.17 7.07
CA LEU A 149 0.46 -8.08 6.76
C LEU A 149 -0.21 -9.46 6.97
N VAL A 150 -1.51 -9.45 7.22
CA VAL A 150 -2.30 -10.68 7.39
C VAL A 150 -2.26 -11.59 6.15
N ASP A 151 -2.13 -11.01 4.97
CA ASP A 151 -1.86 -11.70 3.71
C ASP A 151 -1.06 -10.77 2.79
N ASN A 152 0.16 -11.13 2.50
CA ASN A 152 1.04 -10.32 1.65
C ASN A 152 0.87 -10.64 0.15
N SER A 153 0.15 -11.71 -0.19
CA SER A 153 0.04 -12.18 -1.58
C SER A 153 -1.12 -11.56 -2.34
N GLN A 154 -2.16 -11.14 -1.62
CA GLN A 154 -3.44 -10.77 -2.20
C GLN A 154 -3.90 -9.42 -1.64
N CYS A 155 -3.14 -8.36 -1.93
CA CYS A 155 -3.52 -7.01 -1.54
C CYS A 155 -4.50 -6.43 -2.57
N ASN A 156 -5.67 -6.00 -2.12
CA ASN A 156 -6.76 -5.55 -2.97
C ASN A 156 -6.87 -4.04 -3.02
N ASP A 157 -6.66 -3.37 -1.87
CA ASP A 157 -6.83 -1.93 -1.77
C ASP A 157 -5.99 -1.35 -0.61
N VAL A 158 -5.70 -0.05 -0.66
CA VAL A 158 -4.93 0.67 0.34
C VAL A 158 -5.46 2.08 0.57
N ALA A 159 -5.50 2.49 1.83
CA ALA A 159 -5.85 3.86 2.23
C ALA A 159 -4.84 4.39 3.25
N MET A 160 -4.66 5.70 3.28
CA MET A 160 -3.80 6.41 4.22
C MET A 160 -4.55 7.54 4.92
N THR A 161 -4.19 7.78 6.17
CA THR A 161 -4.60 8.96 6.93
C THR A 161 -3.48 9.42 7.88
N VAL A 162 -3.61 10.61 8.42
CA VAL A 162 -2.79 11.10 9.53
C VAL A 162 -3.66 11.15 10.78
N LEU A 163 -3.33 10.36 11.79
CA LEU A 163 -4.03 10.38 13.05
C LEU A 163 -3.65 11.62 13.88
N PRO A 164 -4.52 12.08 14.80
CA PRO A 164 -4.17 13.10 15.77
C PRO A 164 -2.91 12.68 16.55
N ASN A 165 -1.97 13.61 16.73
CA ASN A 165 -0.70 13.39 17.42
C ASN A 165 0.28 12.42 16.74
N ALA A 166 0.09 12.10 15.45
CA ALA A 166 1.06 11.32 14.68
C ALA A 166 2.47 11.94 14.77
N PRO A 167 3.53 11.15 15.00
CA PRO A 167 4.88 11.63 15.10
C PRO A 167 5.33 12.27 13.78
N ILE A 168 6.22 13.26 13.87
CA ILE A 168 6.78 13.94 12.71
C ILE A 168 7.96 13.13 12.17
N ASP A 169 7.88 12.78 10.90
CA ASP A 169 9.01 12.20 10.18
C ASP A 169 10.13 13.24 10.02
N SER A 170 11.31 12.93 10.52
CA SER A 170 12.45 13.84 10.47
C SER A 170 12.93 14.15 9.04
N ALA A 171 12.67 13.30 8.09
CA ALA A 171 13.07 13.49 6.69
C ALA A 171 12.11 14.44 5.96
N THR A 172 10.81 14.25 6.13
CA THR A 172 9.79 15.08 5.46
C THR A 172 9.43 16.33 6.24
N GLY A 173 9.55 16.31 7.57
CA GLY A 173 9.00 17.33 8.46
C GLY A 173 7.47 17.30 8.57
N LEU A 174 6.83 16.23 8.09
CA LEU A 174 5.39 16.03 8.07
C LEU A 174 4.99 14.86 8.97
N PRO A 175 3.73 14.80 9.45
CA PRO A 175 3.26 13.68 10.23
C PRO A 175 3.36 12.34 9.47
N ILE A 176 3.78 11.29 10.16
CA ILE A 176 3.85 9.93 9.61
C ILE A 176 2.41 9.40 9.41
N PRO A 177 2.06 8.93 8.21
CA PRO A 177 0.73 8.41 7.97
C PRO A 177 0.53 7.01 8.57
N THR A 178 -0.70 6.73 9.00
CA THR A 178 -1.22 5.38 9.22
C THR A 178 -1.72 4.82 7.90
N ILE A 179 -1.37 3.56 7.58
CA ILE A 179 -1.68 2.89 6.33
C ILE A 179 -2.58 1.69 6.61
N ALA A 180 -3.69 1.58 5.93
CA ALA A 180 -4.59 0.44 6.01
C ALA A 180 -4.61 -0.32 4.68
N VAL A 181 -4.47 -1.64 4.73
CA VAL A 181 -4.37 -2.52 3.55
C VAL A 181 -5.46 -3.59 3.61
N ALA A 182 -6.32 -3.64 2.61
CA ALA A 182 -7.30 -4.69 2.42
C ALA A 182 -6.67 -5.88 1.70
N THR A 183 -6.84 -7.08 2.24
CA THR A 183 -6.28 -8.32 1.70
C THR A 183 -7.33 -9.42 1.58
N ASN A 184 -6.98 -10.54 0.93
CA ASN A 184 -7.87 -11.70 0.89
C ASN A 184 -8.01 -12.44 2.23
N SER A 185 -7.23 -12.12 3.23
CA SER A 185 -7.31 -12.74 4.56
C SER A 185 -7.73 -11.76 5.66
N GLY A 186 -8.01 -10.52 5.30
CA GLY A 186 -8.43 -9.49 6.25
C GLY A 186 -7.87 -8.11 5.94
N VAL A 187 -7.76 -7.30 6.99
CA VAL A 187 -7.22 -5.95 6.93
C VAL A 187 -5.99 -5.85 7.83
N SER A 188 -4.95 -5.23 7.33
CA SER A 188 -3.78 -4.87 8.14
C SER A 188 -3.69 -3.36 8.27
N VAL A 189 -3.41 -2.89 9.47
CA VAL A 189 -3.15 -1.47 9.75
C VAL A 189 -1.71 -1.31 10.21
N ILE A 190 -0.93 -0.58 9.43
CA ILE A 190 0.42 -0.15 9.77
C ILE A 190 0.29 1.22 10.42
N LYS A 191 0.58 1.29 11.70
CA LYS A 191 0.46 2.52 12.49
C LYS A 191 1.66 3.44 12.28
N ASP A 192 1.50 4.67 12.66
CA ASP A 192 2.51 5.72 12.61
C ASP A 192 3.75 5.45 13.50
N ASP A 193 3.63 4.56 14.50
CA ASP A 193 4.74 4.07 15.32
C ASP A 193 5.47 2.86 14.69
N GLY A 194 5.00 2.39 13.52
CA GLY A 194 5.52 1.24 12.81
C GLY A 194 5.01 -0.12 13.30
N SER A 195 4.11 -0.17 14.27
CA SER A 195 3.43 -1.40 14.65
C SER A 195 2.39 -1.81 13.59
N VAL A 196 2.19 -3.12 13.43
CA VAL A 196 1.16 -3.68 12.53
C VAL A 196 0.13 -4.40 13.37
N ILE A 197 -1.13 -4.15 13.06
CA ILE A 197 -2.26 -4.85 13.65
C ILE A 197 -3.06 -5.49 12.53
N ASN A 198 -3.26 -6.81 12.66
CA ASN A 198 -3.98 -7.61 11.71
C ASN A 198 -5.39 -7.90 12.21
N ALA A 199 -6.36 -7.45 11.45
CA ALA A 199 -7.74 -7.83 11.63
C ALA A 199 -8.04 -8.98 10.66
N THR A 200 -8.24 -10.19 11.18
CA THR A 200 -8.45 -11.40 10.39
C THR A 200 -9.93 -11.75 10.34
N GLY A 201 -10.45 -12.02 9.14
CA GLY A 201 -11.79 -12.56 8.99
C GLY A 201 -11.85 -14.05 9.35
N SER A 202 -12.90 -14.51 10.03
CA SER A 202 -13.09 -15.92 10.29
C SER A 202 -13.80 -16.61 9.13
N GLY A 203 -13.24 -17.74 8.68
CA GLY A 203 -13.86 -18.60 7.68
C GLY A 203 -14.05 -17.93 6.31
N VAL A 204 -15.27 -17.92 5.81
CA VAL A 204 -15.64 -17.44 4.47
C VAL A 204 -15.68 -15.93 4.31
N TYR A 205 -15.52 -15.17 5.38
CA TYR A 205 -15.62 -13.71 5.42
C TYR A 205 -14.26 -13.01 5.47
N ALA A 206 -13.19 -13.74 5.17
CA ALA A 206 -11.83 -13.21 5.27
C ALA A 206 -11.48 -12.18 4.18
N PHE A 207 -12.21 -12.15 3.06
CA PHE A 207 -11.85 -11.34 1.90
C PHE A 207 -12.24 -9.88 2.08
N SER A 208 -11.27 -9.00 2.18
CA SER A 208 -11.48 -7.54 2.13
C SER A 208 -11.15 -7.02 0.74
N LYS A 209 -12.11 -6.40 0.05
CA LYS A 209 -12.01 -5.99 -1.35
C LYS A 209 -11.69 -4.52 -1.54
N ALA A 210 -12.22 -3.68 -0.67
CA ALA A 210 -12.03 -2.25 -0.71
C ALA A 210 -11.89 -1.69 0.70
N ILE A 211 -11.15 -0.61 0.83
CA ILE A 211 -10.90 0.05 2.10
C ILE A 211 -10.88 1.56 1.92
N THR A 212 -11.40 2.28 2.88
CA THR A 212 -11.31 3.73 2.92
C THR A 212 -11.22 4.22 4.35
N ILE A 213 -10.69 5.42 4.53
CA ILE A 213 -10.61 6.09 5.83
C ILE A 213 -11.30 7.43 5.68
N THR A 214 -12.26 7.72 6.59
CA THR A 214 -12.96 9.00 6.61
C THR A 214 -12.11 10.09 7.25
N GLU A 215 -12.53 11.36 7.08
CA GLU A 215 -11.91 12.52 7.72
C GLU A 215 -11.95 12.44 9.25
N GLU A 216 -12.94 11.72 9.82
CA GLU A 216 -13.08 11.48 11.26
C GLU A 216 -12.30 10.25 11.75
N ASN A 217 -11.36 9.73 10.94
CA ASN A 217 -10.51 8.57 11.24
C ASN A 217 -11.29 7.25 11.43
N TYR A 218 -12.43 7.08 10.77
CA TYR A 218 -13.09 5.79 10.69
C TYR A 218 -12.57 5.00 9.51
N LEU A 219 -12.08 3.81 9.80
CA LEU A 219 -11.69 2.82 8.82
C LEU A 219 -12.92 2.02 8.39
N TRP A 220 -13.23 2.07 7.10
CA TRP A 220 -14.31 1.30 6.48
C TRP A 220 -13.72 0.30 5.51
N TRP A 221 -14.17 -0.94 5.56
CA TRP A 221 -13.83 -1.92 4.53
C TRP A 221 -15.02 -2.77 4.13
N LEU A 222 -14.99 -3.21 2.89
CA LEU A 222 -15.98 -4.11 2.30
C LEU A 222 -15.38 -5.48 2.20
N GLY A 223 -16.06 -6.47 2.75
CA GLY A 223 -15.73 -7.89 2.61
C GLY A 223 -16.64 -8.60 1.63
N ASP A 224 -16.19 -9.75 1.17
CA ASP A 224 -16.93 -10.64 0.29
C ASP A 224 -17.04 -12.02 0.93
N SER A 225 -18.21 -12.66 0.85
CA SER A 225 -18.45 -14.01 1.36
C SER A 225 -18.37 -15.02 0.22
N TYR A 226 -17.59 -16.08 0.41
CA TYR A 226 -17.39 -17.12 -0.61
C TYR A 226 -18.50 -18.15 -0.72
N LEU A 227 -19.50 -18.15 0.21
CA LEU A 227 -20.41 -19.32 0.38
C LEU A 227 -21.76 -19.22 -0.31
N THR A 228 -22.15 -18.10 -0.83
CA THR A 228 -23.46 -17.99 -1.48
C THR A 228 -23.35 -17.27 -2.81
N ASN A 229 -24.08 -17.76 -3.82
CA ASN A 229 -24.29 -17.01 -5.07
C ASN A 229 -25.01 -15.67 -4.85
N ASP A 230 -25.36 -15.38 -3.62
CA ASP A 230 -25.83 -14.10 -3.16
C ASP A 230 -24.63 -13.27 -2.68
N VAL A 231 -24.40 -12.16 -3.36
CA VAL A 231 -23.34 -11.20 -3.04
C VAL A 231 -23.72 -10.47 -1.74
N LEU A 232 -23.53 -11.13 -0.60
CA LEU A 232 -23.59 -10.47 0.69
C LEU A 232 -22.29 -9.68 0.84
N ARG A 233 -22.36 -8.39 0.60
CA ARG A 233 -21.27 -7.46 0.88
C ARG A 233 -21.44 -6.97 2.30
N ASP A 234 -20.66 -7.53 3.19
CA ASP A 234 -20.57 -7.03 4.54
C ASP A 234 -19.62 -5.83 4.56
N SER A 235 -20.03 -4.76 5.24
CA SER A 235 -19.17 -3.61 5.49
C SER A 235 -18.92 -3.51 6.98
N TRP A 236 -17.68 -3.19 7.34
CA TRP A 236 -17.25 -2.97 8.71
C TRP A 236 -16.70 -1.57 8.87
N VAL A 237 -16.88 -1.03 10.06
CA VAL A 237 -16.40 0.29 10.44
C VAL A 237 -15.73 0.21 11.80
N VAL A 238 -14.58 0.81 11.92
CA VAL A 238 -13.87 0.93 13.20
C VAL A 238 -13.21 2.30 13.30
N SER A 239 -13.19 2.89 14.49
CA SER A 239 -12.44 4.10 14.73
C SER A 239 -10.94 3.76 14.85
N LEU A 240 -10.10 4.43 14.09
CA LEU A 240 -8.65 4.29 14.18
C LEU A 240 -8.09 4.91 15.47
N ASP A 241 -8.77 5.89 16.06
CA ASP A 241 -8.38 6.47 17.34
C ASP A 241 -8.46 5.47 18.50
N ASN A 242 -9.33 4.45 18.35
CA ASN A 242 -9.54 3.38 19.32
C ASN A 242 -9.27 2.00 18.68
N PHE A 243 -8.42 1.93 17.66
CA PHE A 243 -8.09 0.67 17.01
C PHE A 243 -7.40 -0.27 18.01
N PRO A 244 -7.72 -1.58 18.01
CA PRO A 244 -7.10 -2.54 18.91
C PRO A 244 -5.58 -2.43 18.92
N SER A 245 -4.95 -2.76 20.05
CA SER A 245 -3.49 -2.75 20.21
C SER A 245 -2.82 -4.07 19.84
N SER A 246 -3.61 -5.08 19.48
CA SER A 246 -3.15 -6.42 19.11
C SER A 246 -4.03 -7.00 18.00
N ASP A 247 -3.52 -8.00 17.30
CA ASP A 247 -4.25 -8.74 16.28
C ASP A 247 -5.56 -9.29 16.82
N PHE A 248 -6.59 -9.27 16.00
CA PHE A 248 -7.92 -9.75 16.36
C PHE A 248 -8.61 -10.44 15.18
N THR A 249 -9.65 -11.23 15.49
CA THR A 249 -10.48 -11.89 14.49
C THR A 249 -11.89 -11.33 14.57
N TRP A 250 -12.47 -10.97 13.40
CA TRP A 250 -13.89 -10.64 13.34
C TRP A 250 -14.70 -11.84 12.86
N ASN A 251 -15.93 -11.94 13.35
CA ASN A 251 -16.86 -12.99 12.96
C ASN A 251 -18.19 -12.36 12.54
N SER A 252 -18.71 -12.71 11.36
CA SER A 252 -19.92 -12.09 10.80
C SER A 252 -21.23 -12.53 11.45
N SER A 253 -21.21 -13.59 12.26
CA SER A 253 -22.46 -14.24 12.62
C SER A 253 -23.04 -13.84 13.98
N THR A 254 -22.30 -13.25 14.91
CA THR A 254 -22.81 -13.05 16.29
C THR A 254 -22.13 -11.97 17.11
N ASP A 255 -21.08 -11.35 16.68
CA ASP A 255 -20.24 -10.63 17.64
C ASP A 255 -20.56 -9.14 17.74
N ASN A 256 -21.31 -8.84 18.84
CA ASN A 256 -21.03 -7.69 19.64
C ASN A 256 -19.52 -7.66 19.96
N MET A 257 -18.71 -7.02 19.10
CA MET A 257 -17.31 -6.81 19.40
C MET A 257 -17.20 -5.87 20.60
N SER A 258 -16.79 -6.41 21.74
CA SER A 258 -16.80 -5.75 23.04
C SER A 258 -15.61 -4.80 23.29
N ALA A 259 -15.03 -4.21 22.24
CA ALA A 259 -13.96 -3.23 22.39
C ALA A 259 -14.09 -2.13 21.32
N GLY A 260 -14.91 -1.13 21.62
CA GLY A 260 -15.17 -0.01 20.72
C GLY A 260 -16.43 -0.23 19.86
N SER A 261 -17.13 0.85 19.57
CA SER A 261 -18.41 0.76 18.85
C SER A 261 -18.13 0.37 17.37
N TYR A 262 -18.38 -0.89 17.04
CA TYR A 262 -18.35 -1.39 15.67
C TYR A 262 -19.78 -1.42 15.14
N TYR A 263 -19.98 -0.93 13.94
CA TYR A 263 -21.27 -1.02 13.24
C TYR A 263 -21.09 -1.90 12.01
N ALA A 264 -21.74 -3.06 11.99
CA ALA A 264 -21.92 -3.82 10.76
C ALA A 264 -23.16 -3.27 10.04
N ILE A 265 -23.01 -2.79 8.84
CA ILE A 265 -24.12 -2.44 7.97
C ILE A 265 -24.28 -3.59 6.97
N THR A 266 -25.23 -4.47 7.21
CA THR A 266 -25.65 -5.48 6.23
C THR A 266 -26.67 -4.85 5.30
N THR A 267 -26.33 -4.73 4.02
CA THR A 267 -27.32 -4.38 2.98
C THR A 267 -27.79 -5.69 2.35
N ASN A 268 -28.99 -6.13 2.69
CA ASN A 268 -29.70 -7.12 1.89
C ASN A 268 -30.09 -6.45 0.57
N GLY A 269 -29.47 -6.86 -0.55
CA GLY A 269 -29.84 -6.49 -1.90
C GLY A 269 -30.89 -7.42 -2.48
#